data_c8f85aa0d0946e9d7c3535ec53530747
#
_entry.id   c8f85aa0d0946e9d7c3535ec53530747
#
_cell.length_a   1.000
_cell.length_b   1.000
_cell.length_c   1.000
_cell.angle_alpha   90.00
_cell.angle_beta   90.00
_cell.angle_gamma   90.00
#
_symmetry.space_group_name_H-M   'P 1'
#
loop_
_entity.id
_entity.type
_entity.pdbx_description
1 polymer ?
#
loop_
_entity_poly.entity_id
_entity_poly.type
_entity_poly.pdbx_seq_one_letter_code
_entity_poly.pdbx_strand_id
1 'polypeptide(L)'
;VGRATKQLDRKQLRFPTIFQPDIRCSKFQEIENMAKQIIHGEESRQAILRGVNVLADAVKVTLGPKGRNVVIEKKFGSPTITKDGVTVAKEIELKDSMENMGAQMVREVASKTSDVAGDGTTTATVLAQSIFREGVKTVAAGANPMALKRGIEKAVTAICGKLDKNGDRVPGFLDTLSKPVTGDMIAQVGTISANNDETIGKIIAEAMKKVGKDGVITVEESKTMETQLEVVEGMQFDRGYLSPYFVTDPERMEAILENPYILIHEKKISSMKDLLPLLEQIAKSNAPLLIVAEDVEGEALATLVVNKLRGTLHVAAVKAPGFGDRRKAMLEDIAKLTGGQAITEDLGIKLETVQITDLGRAKRVTIDKDNTTIIEGRGKASDIEARVKEIRAQIDKTTSDYDREKLQERLAKLVGGVAVIKVGAATETEMKEKKARVEDAMHATRAAVEEGIVPGGGVALLRCIAAIEKLKLQDDEAVGAQIVRRACEEPLRQIVNNAGEEGAIVVGRIRESKDMAFGYNAQTGEFEDLVKAGVIDPTKVTRTALQNAGSIAALMLTTEALVCDIPEKNSEAPMPGGHGGGGMGGMY
;
A
#
# COMPACT_ATOMS: atom_id res chain seq x y z
N VAL A 1 -49.45 62.74 17.34
CA VAL A 1 -49.86 63.55 16.23
C VAL A 1 -49.25 62.90 14.97
N GLY A 2 -49.91 62.19 14.15
CA GLY A 2 -51.12 62.16 13.44
C GLY A 2 -50.83 61.47 12.10
N ARG A 3 -51.49 60.37 11.88
CA ARG A 3 -52.06 59.80 10.65
C ARG A 3 -51.73 60.45 9.30
N ALA A 4 -51.36 59.55 8.29
CA ALA A 4 -52.25 59.44 7.10
C ALA A 4 -51.81 58.26 6.21
N THR A 5 -52.68 57.28 6.09
CA THR A 5 -52.84 56.25 5.06
C THR A 5 -53.06 56.83 3.69
N LYS A 6 -52.43 56.27 2.65
CA LYS A 6 -53.01 56.35 1.27
C LYS A 6 -52.80 55.01 0.57
N GLN A 7 -53.88 54.29 0.38
CA GLN A 7 -54.09 53.29 -0.66
C GLN A 7 -53.91 53.93 -2.04
N LEU A 8 -53.28 53.23 -2.94
CA LEU A 8 -53.35 53.44 -4.39
C LEU A 8 -53.41 52.13 -5.13
N ASP A 9 -54.36 52.06 -5.92
CA ASP A 9 -55.03 51.10 -6.75
C ASP A 9 -54.17 50.14 -7.60
N ARG A 10 -54.73 48.95 -7.74
CA ARG A 10 -54.36 47.93 -8.72
C ARG A 10 -54.79 48.40 -10.11
N LYS A 11 -53.90 48.53 -11.06
CA LYS A 11 -54.17 48.40 -12.49
C LYS A 11 -53.39 47.26 -13.11
N GLN A 12 -54.19 46.36 -13.61
CA GLN A 12 -53.81 45.18 -14.41
C GLN A 12 -52.96 45.57 -15.62
N LEU A 13 -51.81 44.95 -15.78
CA LEU A 13 -51.17 44.79 -17.09
C LEU A 13 -51.04 43.28 -17.36
N ARG A 14 -51.88 42.79 -18.27
CA ARG A 14 -51.78 41.48 -18.90
C ARG A 14 -50.58 41.51 -19.83
N PHE A 15 -49.62 40.58 -19.62
CA PHE A 15 -48.66 40.18 -20.64
C PHE A 15 -48.99 38.78 -21.15
N PRO A 16 -48.76 38.48 -22.44
CA PRO A 16 -49.25 37.28 -23.08
C PRO A 16 -48.39 36.04 -22.72
N THR A 17 -49.11 34.94 -22.55
CA THR A 17 -48.61 33.57 -22.37
C THR A 17 -47.78 33.15 -23.58
N ILE A 18 -46.46 33.01 -23.46
CA ILE A 18 -45.63 32.36 -24.43
C ILE A 18 -44.81 31.29 -23.71
N PHE A 19 -45.04 30.04 -24.11
CA PHE A 19 -44.25 28.85 -23.93
C PHE A 19 -43.71 28.57 -22.52
N GLN A 20 -44.38 27.67 -21.79
CA GLN A 20 -43.75 26.76 -20.83
C GLN A 20 -43.03 25.69 -21.60
N PRO A 21 -41.69 25.53 -21.52
CA PRO A 21 -41.08 24.25 -21.75
C PRO A 21 -41.33 23.39 -20.52
N ASP A 22 -41.96 22.23 -20.70
CA ASP A 22 -42.00 21.14 -19.75
C ASP A 22 -40.54 20.70 -19.46
N ILE A 23 -39.87 21.39 -18.57
CA ILE A 23 -38.72 20.89 -17.87
C ILE A 23 -39.29 20.00 -16.77
N ARG A 24 -39.57 18.74 -17.08
CA ARG A 24 -39.53 17.69 -16.10
C ARG A 24 -38.12 17.70 -15.50
N CYS A 25 -38.02 18.46 -14.42
CA CYS A 25 -36.85 18.43 -13.53
C CYS A 25 -36.72 16.98 -13.05
N SER A 26 -35.87 16.24 -13.76
CA SER A 26 -35.43 14.96 -13.33
C SER A 26 -34.89 15.11 -11.92
N LYS A 27 -35.52 14.42 -10.99
CA LYS A 27 -35.04 14.00 -9.69
C LYS A 27 -33.74 14.70 -9.26
N PHE A 28 -33.87 15.84 -8.58
CA PHE A 28 -32.99 16.08 -7.46
C PHE A 28 -33.23 14.89 -6.53
N GLN A 29 -32.27 13.95 -6.49
CA GLN A 29 -32.17 13.04 -5.38
C GLN A 29 -32.08 13.92 -4.14
N GLU A 30 -33.14 13.97 -3.38
CA GLU A 30 -33.13 14.38 -1.99
C GLU A 30 -31.96 13.54 -1.41
N ILE A 31 -30.92 14.22 -0.94
CA ILE A 31 -29.96 13.63 -0.02
C ILE A 31 -30.83 13.39 1.22
N GLU A 32 -31.45 12.22 1.28
CA GLU A 32 -32.05 11.72 2.51
C GLU A 32 -30.92 11.76 3.53
N ASN A 33 -31.07 12.61 4.53
CA ASN A 33 -30.23 12.60 5.72
C ASN A 33 -30.40 11.21 6.33
N MET A 34 -29.48 10.28 5.98
CA MET A 34 -29.49 8.93 6.54
C MET A 34 -29.37 9.07 8.04
N ALA A 35 -30.40 8.63 8.75
CA ALA A 35 -30.41 8.68 10.20
C ALA A 35 -29.23 7.88 10.74
N LYS A 36 -28.52 8.42 11.74
CA LYS A 36 -27.39 7.75 12.38
C LYS A 36 -27.85 6.97 13.60
N GLN A 37 -27.35 5.76 13.74
CA GLN A 37 -27.45 5.00 14.98
C GLN A 37 -26.21 5.28 15.83
N ILE A 38 -26.43 5.52 17.14
CA ILE A 38 -25.36 5.82 18.08
C ILE A 38 -25.46 4.83 19.23
N ILE A 39 -24.37 4.16 19.53
CA ILE A 39 -24.23 3.31 20.73
C ILE A 39 -23.05 3.79 21.57
N HIS A 40 -23.13 3.57 22.87
CA HIS A 40 -22.16 4.07 23.85
C HIS A 40 -21.61 2.97 24.75
N GLY A 41 -20.48 3.26 25.39
CA GLY A 41 -19.93 2.50 26.51
C GLY A 41 -19.52 1.08 26.14
N GLU A 42 -19.86 0.15 27.01
CA GLU A 42 -19.43 -1.26 26.86
C GLU A 42 -20.00 -1.93 25.61
N GLU A 43 -21.24 -1.59 25.23
CA GLU A 43 -21.86 -2.14 24.01
C GLU A 43 -21.07 -1.79 22.76
N SER A 44 -20.59 -0.53 22.66
CA SER A 44 -19.75 -0.09 21.54
C SER A 44 -18.44 -0.85 21.49
N ARG A 45 -17.76 -1.04 22.64
CA ARG A 45 -16.50 -1.79 22.75
C ARG A 45 -16.66 -3.26 22.37
N GLN A 46 -17.76 -3.89 22.80
CA GLN A 46 -18.05 -5.29 22.46
C GLN A 46 -18.36 -5.48 20.97
N ALA A 47 -19.07 -4.53 20.34
CA ALA A 47 -19.32 -4.58 18.90
C ALA A 47 -17.99 -4.48 18.11
N ILE A 48 -17.14 -3.50 18.46
CA ILE A 48 -15.79 -3.41 17.86
C ILE A 48 -15.01 -4.70 18.05
N LEU A 49 -15.01 -5.26 19.26
CA LEU A 49 -14.25 -6.48 19.58
C LEU A 49 -14.72 -7.69 18.75
N ARG A 50 -16.02 -7.84 18.51
CA ARG A 50 -16.54 -8.90 17.65
C ARG A 50 -16.03 -8.73 16.23
N GLY A 51 -16.08 -7.50 15.67
CA GLY A 51 -15.56 -7.21 14.33
C GLY A 51 -14.05 -7.47 14.21
N VAL A 52 -13.27 -7.01 15.17
CA VAL A 52 -11.83 -7.28 15.27
C VAL A 52 -11.55 -8.80 15.28
N ASN A 53 -12.30 -9.56 16.07
CA ASN A 53 -12.09 -11.01 16.17
C ASN A 53 -12.43 -11.71 14.86
N VAL A 54 -13.55 -11.38 14.21
CA VAL A 54 -13.95 -12.02 12.95
C VAL A 54 -12.87 -11.84 11.89
N LEU A 55 -12.36 -10.62 11.71
CA LEU A 55 -11.31 -10.36 10.73
C LEU A 55 -9.99 -11.05 11.13
N ALA A 56 -9.54 -10.86 12.37
CA ALA A 56 -8.26 -11.40 12.81
C ALA A 56 -8.25 -12.93 12.81
N ASP A 57 -9.37 -13.58 13.16
CA ASP A 57 -9.48 -15.05 13.16
C ASP A 57 -9.41 -15.63 11.74
N ALA A 58 -9.92 -14.92 10.74
CA ALA A 58 -9.77 -15.31 9.34
C ALA A 58 -8.34 -15.12 8.82
N VAL A 59 -7.65 -14.05 9.26
CA VAL A 59 -6.28 -13.73 8.79
C VAL A 59 -5.23 -14.59 9.51
N LYS A 60 -5.32 -14.81 10.84
CA LYS A 60 -4.27 -15.47 11.64
C LYS A 60 -3.97 -16.91 11.25
N VAL A 61 -4.92 -17.60 10.56
CA VAL A 61 -4.71 -18.98 10.08
C VAL A 61 -3.62 -19.08 9.02
N THR A 62 -3.26 -17.97 8.38
CA THR A 62 -2.23 -17.91 7.35
C THR A 62 -0.81 -17.80 7.91
N LEU A 63 -0.66 -17.48 9.22
CA LEU A 63 0.62 -17.15 9.84
C LEU A 63 1.56 -18.35 9.97
N GLY A 64 2.80 -18.16 9.57
CA GLY A 64 3.89 -19.11 9.75
C GLY A 64 3.99 -20.20 8.67
N PRO A 65 5.03 -21.06 8.73
CA PRO A 65 5.33 -22.04 7.67
C PRO A 65 4.22 -23.08 7.48
N LYS A 66 3.50 -23.46 8.55
CA LYS A 66 2.34 -24.36 8.50
C LYS A 66 0.99 -23.63 8.47
N GLY A 67 1.01 -22.30 8.21
CA GLY A 67 -0.19 -21.52 7.93
C GLY A 67 -0.94 -22.04 6.70
N ARG A 68 -2.26 -21.81 6.66
CA ARG A 68 -3.15 -22.33 5.62
C ARG A 68 -3.64 -21.22 4.71
N ASN A 69 -4.01 -21.60 3.48
CA ASN A 69 -4.61 -20.67 2.54
C ASN A 69 -6.04 -20.32 2.94
N VAL A 70 -6.45 -19.10 2.59
CA VAL A 70 -7.84 -18.65 2.63
C VAL A 70 -8.36 -18.58 1.20
N VAL A 71 -9.61 -19.02 1.00
CA VAL A 71 -10.31 -18.94 -0.29
C VAL A 71 -11.26 -17.76 -0.24
N ILE A 72 -11.16 -16.87 -1.21
CA ILE A 72 -11.95 -15.64 -1.32
C ILE A 72 -12.85 -15.75 -2.55
N GLU A 73 -14.15 -15.58 -2.36
CA GLU A 73 -15.11 -15.51 -3.46
C GLU A 73 -14.91 -14.22 -4.26
N LYS A 74 -14.94 -14.32 -5.58
CA LYS A 74 -14.99 -13.17 -6.47
C LYS A 74 -16.36 -13.12 -7.15
N LYS A 75 -16.96 -11.94 -7.27
CA LYS A 75 -18.25 -11.74 -7.96
C LYS A 75 -18.20 -12.16 -9.42
N PHE A 76 -17.03 -12.07 -10.04
CA PHE A 76 -16.77 -12.48 -11.41
C PHE A 76 -15.42 -13.20 -11.46
N GLY A 77 -15.35 -14.32 -12.17
CA GLY A 77 -14.14 -15.13 -12.33
C GLY A 77 -13.98 -16.24 -11.30
N SER A 78 -12.78 -16.80 -11.21
CA SER A 78 -12.45 -17.87 -10.25
C SER A 78 -12.18 -17.31 -8.85
N PRO A 79 -12.51 -18.09 -7.79
CA PRO A 79 -12.11 -17.72 -6.43
C PRO A 79 -10.59 -17.51 -6.33
N THR A 80 -10.19 -16.56 -5.50
CA THR A 80 -8.78 -16.31 -5.21
C THR A 80 -8.35 -17.14 -4.01
N ILE A 81 -7.20 -17.80 -4.11
CA ILE A 81 -6.58 -18.54 -3.00
C ILE A 81 -5.31 -17.78 -2.62
N THR A 82 -5.20 -17.42 -1.33
CA THR A 82 -4.06 -16.63 -0.86
C THR A 82 -3.69 -16.95 0.59
N LYS A 83 -2.43 -16.68 0.95
CA LYS A 83 -1.93 -16.61 2.32
C LYS A 83 -1.63 -15.18 2.76
N ASP A 84 -1.68 -14.20 1.84
CA ASP A 84 -1.41 -12.80 2.19
C ASP A 84 -2.50 -12.24 3.09
N GLY A 85 -2.07 -11.76 4.27
CA GLY A 85 -2.97 -11.25 5.29
C GLY A 85 -3.68 -9.96 4.89
N VAL A 86 -3.06 -9.07 4.12
CA VAL A 86 -3.70 -7.82 3.69
C VAL A 86 -4.77 -8.09 2.64
N THR A 87 -4.54 -9.01 1.71
CA THR A 87 -5.54 -9.41 0.72
C THR A 87 -6.77 -10.01 1.40
N VAL A 88 -6.56 -10.92 2.37
CA VAL A 88 -7.68 -11.47 3.16
C VAL A 88 -8.41 -10.37 3.92
N ALA A 89 -7.69 -9.48 4.60
CA ALA A 89 -8.29 -8.41 5.41
C ALA A 89 -9.11 -7.41 4.57
N LYS A 90 -8.69 -7.12 3.34
CA LYS A 90 -9.39 -6.19 2.43
C LYS A 90 -10.75 -6.72 1.97
N GLU A 91 -10.91 -8.02 1.84
CA GLU A 91 -12.14 -8.66 1.34
C GLU A 91 -13.18 -8.93 2.45
N ILE A 92 -12.80 -8.76 3.73
CA ILE A 92 -13.73 -9.00 4.84
C ILE A 92 -14.59 -7.76 5.06
N GLU A 93 -15.89 -7.92 4.83
CA GLU A 93 -16.92 -6.94 5.10
C GLU A 93 -18.06 -7.59 5.89
N LEU A 94 -18.45 -6.98 7.01
CA LEU A 94 -19.45 -7.54 7.90
C LEU A 94 -20.80 -6.86 7.67
N LYS A 95 -21.90 -7.63 7.80
CA LYS A 95 -23.26 -7.13 7.61
C LYS A 95 -23.68 -6.13 8.69
N ASP A 96 -23.21 -6.32 9.92
CA ASP A 96 -23.44 -5.38 11.01
C ASP A 96 -22.47 -4.21 10.90
N SER A 97 -23.00 -3.00 10.71
CA SER A 97 -22.18 -1.80 10.51
C SER A 97 -21.27 -1.48 11.69
N MET A 98 -21.69 -1.82 12.92
CA MET A 98 -20.92 -1.55 14.13
C MET A 98 -19.74 -2.54 14.27
N GLU A 99 -19.99 -3.83 14.02
CA GLU A 99 -18.93 -4.83 13.97
C GLU A 99 -17.98 -4.55 12.81
N ASN A 100 -18.52 -4.12 11.67
CA ASN A 100 -17.73 -3.79 10.49
C ASN A 100 -16.73 -2.65 10.74
N MET A 101 -17.06 -1.67 11.60
CA MET A 101 -16.10 -0.63 12.01
C MET A 101 -14.88 -1.24 12.72
N GLY A 102 -15.09 -2.23 13.59
CA GLY A 102 -13.99 -2.96 14.23
C GLY A 102 -13.11 -3.71 13.22
N ALA A 103 -13.72 -4.39 12.27
CA ALA A 103 -13.01 -5.04 11.18
C ALA A 103 -12.23 -4.03 10.32
N GLN A 104 -12.83 -2.90 9.95
CA GLN A 104 -12.18 -1.84 9.17
C GLN A 104 -10.95 -1.26 9.88
N MET A 105 -10.99 -1.06 11.20
CA MET A 105 -9.84 -0.56 11.97
C MET A 105 -8.67 -1.53 11.92
N VAL A 106 -8.91 -2.84 12.03
CA VAL A 106 -7.83 -3.85 11.91
C VAL A 106 -7.36 -4.00 10.45
N ARG A 107 -8.25 -3.86 9.47
CA ARG A 107 -7.88 -3.79 8.06
C ARG A 107 -6.91 -2.63 7.80
N GLU A 108 -7.12 -1.48 8.44
CA GLU A 108 -6.22 -0.34 8.35
C GLU A 108 -4.82 -0.67 8.93
N VAL A 109 -4.74 -1.45 10.04
CA VAL A 109 -3.46 -1.93 10.58
C VAL A 109 -2.71 -2.76 9.54
N ALA A 110 -3.38 -3.71 8.90
CA ALA A 110 -2.77 -4.57 7.88
C ALA A 110 -2.32 -3.74 6.66
N SER A 111 -3.17 -2.85 6.16
CA SER A 111 -2.88 -2.00 4.99
C SER A 111 -1.70 -1.06 5.25
N LYS A 112 -1.66 -0.37 6.41
CA LYS A 112 -0.53 0.50 6.76
C LYS A 112 0.78 -0.26 6.94
N THR A 113 0.71 -1.50 7.43
CA THR A 113 1.90 -2.34 7.57
C THR A 113 2.42 -2.77 6.20
N SER A 114 1.53 -3.15 5.29
CA SER A 114 1.88 -3.41 3.89
C SER A 114 2.51 -2.19 3.21
N ASP A 115 1.90 -1.00 3.35
CA ASP A 115 2.39 0.25 2.74
C ASP A 115 3.82 0.61 3.15
N VAL A 116 4.18 0.39 4.42
CA VAL A 116 5.47 0.82 4.98
C VAL A 116 6.56 -0.26 4.87
N ALA A 117 6.19 -1.51 5.12
CA ALA A 117 7.15 -2.62 5.23
C ALA A 117 6.96 -3.69 4.14
N GLY A 118 5.83 -3.69 3.44
CA GLY A 118 5.50 -4.61 2.36
C GLY A 118 5.22 -6.05 2.81
N ASP A 119 5.37 -6.35 4.10
CA ASP A 119 5.16 -7.67 4.71
C ASP A 119 4.75 -7.50 6.19
N GLY A 120 4.45 -8.60 6.89
CA GLY A 120 4.10 -8.60 8.33
C GLY A 120 2.65 -8.22 8.63
N THR A 121 1.79 -8.19 7.65
CA THR A 121 0.38 -7.80 7.75
C THR A 121 -0.42 -8.71 8.69
N THR A 122 -0.19 -10.01 8.62
CA THR A 122 -0.79 -11.02 9.52
C THR A 122 -0.29 -10.85 10.95
N THR A 123 1.01 -10.62 11.16
CA THR A 123 1.61 -10.37 12.48
C THR A 123 1.01 -9.12 13.12
N ALA A 124 0.87 -8.03 12.35
CA ALA A 124 0.26 -6.79 12.80
C ALA A 124 -1.21 -6.98 13.21
N THR A 125 -1.97 -7.76 12.45
CA THR A 125 -3.37 -8.11 12.75
C THR A 125 -3.49 -8.89 14.06
N VAL A 126 -2.64 -9.91 14.28
CA VAL A 126 -2.60 -10.71 15.51
C VAL A 126 -2.25 -9.85 16.74
N LEU A 127 -1.26 -8.96 16.58
CA LEU A 127 -0.87 -8.02 17.64
C LEU A 127 -2.01 -7.06 17.99
N ALA A 128 -2.68 -6.47 16.98
CA ALA A 128 -3.80 -5.56 17.18
C ALA A 128 -4.97 -6.24 17.89
N GLN A 129 -5.33 -7.45 17.47
CA GLN A 129 -6.35 -8.26 18.14
C GLN A 129 -6.00 -8.50 19.60
N SER A 130 -4.76 -8.91 19.89
CA SER A 130 -4.31 -9.21 21.24
C SER A 130 -4.32 -7.98 22.15
N ILE A 131 -3.76 -6.85 21.68
CA ILE A 131 -3.74 -5.60 22.44
C ILE A 131 -5.16 -5.13 22.73
N PHE A 132 -6.03 -5.12 21.73
CA PHE A 132 -7.40 -4.64 21.89
C PHE A 132 -8.21 -5.56 22.80
N ARG A 133 -8.14 -6.89 22.62
CA ARG A 133 -8.84 -7.89 23.45
C ARG A 133 -8.48 -7.80 24.92
N GLU A 134 -7.18 -7.71 25.24
CA GLU A 134 -6.73 -7.58 26.64
C GLU A 134 -7.07 -6.20 27.20
N GLY A 135 -7.00 -5.14 26.36
CA GLY A 135 -7.36 -3.77 26.73
C GLY A 135 -8.85 -3.64 27.09
N VAL A 136 -9.76 -4.19 26.28
CA VAL A 136 -11.22 -4.15 26.56
C VAL A 136 -11.55 -4.81 27.89
N LYS A 137 -10.95 -5.98 28.21
CA LYS A 137 -11.13 -6.63 29.50
C LYS A 137 -10.71 -5.73 30.67
N THR A 138 -9.62 -5.00 30.49
CA THR A 138 -9.06 -4.12 31.51
C THR A 138 -9.91 -2.87 31.69
N VAL A 139 -10.42 -2.29 30.60
CA VAL A 139 -11.36 -1.15 30.66
C VAL A 139 -12.68 -1.57 31.32
N ALA A 140 -13.21 -2.74 30.99
CA ALA A 140 -14.40 -3.30 31.65
C ALA A 140 -14.20 -3.53 33.16
N ALA A 141 -12.95 -3.79 33.60
CA ALA A 141 -12.57 -3.88 35.00
C ALA A 141 -12.40 -2.52 35.69
N GLY A 142 -12.59 -1.38 34.98
CA GLY A 142 -12.59 -0.03 35.54
C GLY A 142 -11.29 0.75 35.36
N ALA A 143 -10.31 0.24 34.62
CA ALA A 143 -9.09 0.99 34.30
C ALA A 143 -9.36 2.18 33.35
N ASN A 144 -8.60 3.27 33.53
CA ASN A 144 -8.73 4.47 32.70
C ASN A 144 -8.18 4.25 31.28
N PRO A 145 -8.99 4.30 30.22
CA PRO A 145 -8.57 4.03 28.86
C PRO A 145 -7.44 4.95 28.36
N MET A 146 -7.44 6.22 28.79
CA MET A 146 -6.41 7.17 28.40
C MET A 146 -5.07 6.90 29.08
N ALA A 147 -5.07 6.37 30.31
CA ALA A 147 -3.86 5.93 30.98
C ALA A 147 -3.32 4.64 30.38
N LEU A 148 -4.20 3.69 30.07
CA LEU A 148 -3.85 2.46 29.33
C LEU A 148 -3.19 2.79 27.98
N LYS A 149 -3.77 3.72 27.20
CA LYS A 149 -3.20 4.19 25.94
C LYS A 149 -1.78 4.70 26.12
N ARG A 150 -1.53 5.60 27.09
CA ARG A 150 -0.17 6.12 27.38
C ARG A 150 0.80 4.99 27.76
N GLY A 151 0.33 4.00 28.52
CA GLY A 151 1.12 2.83 28.88
C GLY A 151 1.51 1.98 27.68
N ILE A 152 0.56 1.73 26.77
CA ILE A 152 0.77 1.01 25.49
C ILE A 152 1.79 1.78 24.63
N GLU A 153 1.61 3.11 24.46
CA GLU A 153 2.51 3.95 23.67
C GLU A 153 3.94 3.94 24.22
N LYS A 154 4.11 4.03 25.55
CA LYS A 154 5.42 3.94 26.20
C LYS A 154 6.09 2.58 25.99
N ALA A 155 5.33 1.49 26.09
CA ALA A 155 5.84 0.14 25.88
C ALA A 155 6.26 -0.09 24.42
N VAL A 156 5.42 0.32 23.45
CA VAL A 156 5.74 0.25 22.02
C VAL A 156 6.98 1.09 21.69
N THR A 157 7.06 2.31 22.26
CA THR A 157 8.23 3.18 22.09
C THR A 157 9.51 2.56 22.65
N ALA A 158 9.45 1.90 23.80
CA ALA A 158 10.62 1.23 24.37
C ALA A 158 11.14 0.08 23.51
N ILE A 159 10.25 -0.60 22.80
CA ILE A 159 10.60 -1.70 21.88
C ILE A 159 11.08 -1.15 20.52
N CYS A 160 10.28 -0.30 19.90
CA CYS A 160 10.42 0.12 18.50
C CYS A 160 11.25 1.39 18.31
N GLY A 161 11.51 2.14 19.38
CA GLY A 161 12.08 3.48 19.29
C GLY A 161 11.03 4.55 18.95
N LYS A 162 11.49 5.76 18.67
CA LYS A 162 10.65 6.92 18.34
C LYS A 162 11.34 7.80 17.31
N LEU A 163 10.62 8.72 16.71
CA LEU A 163 11.21 9.84 15.98
C LEU A 163 11.53 10.97 16.96
N ASP A 164 12.66 11.62 16.78
CA ASP A 164 13.03 12.82 17.50
C ASP A 164 12.35 14.08 16.93
N LYS A 165 12.69 15.26 17.44
CA LYS A 165 12.12 16.53 16.97
C LYS A 165 12.55 16.92 15.55
N ASN A 166 13.62 16.34 15.06
CA ASN A 166 14.16 16.59 13.71
C ASN A 166 13.60 15.59 12.69
N GLY A 167 12.86 14.56 13.16
CA GLY A 167 12.38 13.46 12.33
C GLY A 167 13.35 12.28 12.26
N ASP A 168 14.48 12.33 12.95
CA ASP A 168 15.46 11.25 12.98
C ASP A 168 15.00 10.13 13.92
N ARG A 169 15.31 8.89 13.53
CA ARG A 169 14.92 7.73 14.32
C ARG A 169 15.82 7.50 15.52
N VAL A 170 15.24 7.53 16.72
CA VAL A 170 15.90 7.09 17.96
C VAL A 170 15.63 5.59 18.13
N PRO A 171 16.68 4.75 18.14
CA PRO A 171 16.52 3.30 18.22
C PRO A 171 15.82 2.83 19.49
N GLY A 172 15.07 1.71 19.38
CA GLY A 172 14.46 1.01 20.51
C GLY A 172 15.25 -0.25 20.89
N PHE A 173 14.64 -1.07 21.75
CA PHE A 173 15.28 -2.33 22.17
C PHE A 173 15.39 -3.33 21.01
N LEU A 174 14.42 -3.37 20.10
CA LEU A 174 14.43 -4.26 18.93
C LEU A 174 15.67 -4.05 18.05
N ASP A 175 16.12 -2.81 17.94
CA ASP A 175 17.32 -2.46 17.18
C ASP A 175 18.59 -3.05 17.78
N THR A 176 18.61 -3.30 19.10
CA THR A 176 19.75 -3.97 19.77
C THR A 176 19.86 -5.45 19.42
N LEU A 177 18.77 -6.07 18.93
CA LEU A 177 18.73 -7.43 18.45
C LEU A 177 19.04 -7.52 16.95
N SER A 178 18.92 -6.40 16.24
CA SER A 178 19.10 -6.34 14.80
C SER A 178 20.57 -6.58 14.40
N LYS A 179 20.73 -7.35 13.32
CA LYS A 179 22.03 -7.60 12.68
C LYS A 179 21.96 -7.18 11.22
N PRO A 180 23.02 -6.57 10.67
CA PRO A 180 23.06 -6.24 9.25
C PRO A 180 22.99 -7.50 8.40
N VAL A 181 22.32 -7.40 7.25
CA VAL A 181 22.19 -8.52 6.30
C VAL A 181 23.51 -8.74 5.58
N THR A 182 24.00 -9.97 5.56
CA THR A 182 25.23 -10.37 4.89
C THR A 182 25.08 -11.69 4.13
N GLY A 183 25.75 -11.80 2.98
CA GLY A 183 25.85 -13.06 2.23
C GLY A 183 24.50 -13.71 1.91
N ASP A 184 24.33 -14.96 2.34
CA ASP A 184 23.16 -15.79 2.04
C ASP A 184 21.88 -15.38 2.82
N MET A 185 21.97 -14.46 3.78
CA MET A 185 20.82 -14.00 4.57
C MET A 185 19.75 -13.35 3.69
N ILE A 186 20.14 -12.74 2.57
CA ILE A 186 19.17 -12.19 1.59
C ILE A 186 18.26 -13.32 1.05
N ALA A 187 18.87 -14.43 0.64
CA ALA A 187 18.12 -15.58 0.14
C ALA A 187 17.26 -16.20 1.25
N GLN A 188 17.76 -16.26 2.49
CA GLN A 188 17.02 -16.78 3.65
C GLN A 188 15.78 -15.93 3.97
N VAL A 189 15.91 -14.60 4.02
CA VAL A 189 14.75 -13.70 4.20
C VAL A 189 13.72 -13.92 3.09
N GLY A 190 14.17 -13.92 1.83
CA GLY A 190 13.30 -14.15 0.69
C GLY A 190 12.60 -15.52 0.74
N THR A 191 13.30 -16.56 1.19
CA THR A 191 12.74 -17.91 1.37
C THR A 191 11.66 -17.94 2.46
N ILE A 192 11.93 -17.34 3.61
CA ILE A 192 10.96 -17.30 4.74
C ILE A 192 9.69 -16.54 4.34
N SER A 193 9.82 -15.35 3.78
CA SER A 193 8.68 -14.55 3.33
C SER A 193 7.93 -15.21 2.17
N ALA A 194 8.63 -15.99 1.32
CA ALA A 194 8.04 -16.80 0.25
C ALA A 194 7.44 -18.14 0.76
N ASN A 195 7.08 -18.28 2.03
CA ASN A 195 6.54 -19.53 2.62
C ASN A 195 7.49 -20.74 2.45
N ASN A 196 8.78 -20.56 2.68
CA ASN A 196 9.85 -21.54 2.54
C ASN A 196 10.13 -22.01 1.09
N ASP A 197 9.81 -21.20 0.10
CA ASP A 197 10.21 -21.46 -1.29
C ASP A 197 11.64 -20.95 -1.54
N GLU A 198 12.62 -21.87 -1.45
CA GLU A 198 14.02 -21.55 -1.69
C GLU A 198 14.29 -21.03 -3.12
N THR A 199 13.48 -21.42 -4.09
CA THR A 199 13.65 -20.98 -5.48
C THR A 199 13.42 -19.50 -5.59
N ILE A 200 12.35 -18.99 -4.95
CA ILE A 200 12.03 -17.57 -4.90
C ILE A 200 13.13 -16.81 -4.13
N GLY A 201 13.56 -17.31 -2.97
CA GLY A 201 14.62 -16.66 -2.20
C GLY A 201 15.94 -16.52 -2.98
N LYS A 202 16.35 -17.56 -3.71
CA LYS A 202 17.55 -17.55 -4.55
C LYS A 202 17.45 -16.56 -5.72
N ILE A 203 16.29 -16.52 -6.41
CA ILE A 203 16.05 -15.59 -7.53
C ILE A 203 16.11 -14.13 -7.04
N ILE A 204 15.51 -13.81 -5.89
CA ILE A 204 15.55 -12.46 -5.31
C ILE A 204 16.99 -12.08 -4.92
N ALA A 205 17.73 -12.98 -4.28
CA ALA A 205 19.13 -12.73 -3.92
C ALA A 205 20.01 -12.50 -5.17
N GLU A 206 19.79 -13.27 -6.24
CA GLU A 206 20.48 -13.07 -7.52
C GLU A 206 20.09 -11.73 -8.16
N ALA A 207 18.80 -11.36 -8.14
CA ALA A 207 18.32 -10.07 -8.62
C ALA A 207 19.03 -8.93 -7.87
N MET A 208 19.03 -8.96 -6.54
CA MET A 208 19.70 -7.92 -5.73
C MET A 208 21.21 -7.87 -5.95
N LYS A 209 21.85 -9.01 -6.19
CA LYS A 209 23.28 -9.05 -6.52
C LYS A 209 23.58 -8.38 -7.87
N LYS A 210 22.67 -8.52 -8.86
CA LYS A 210 22.84 -7.94 -10.21
C LYS A 210 22.58 -6.43 -10.23
N VAL A 211 21.50 -5.97 -9.59
CA VAL A 211 21.12 -4.55 -9.62
C VAL A 211 21.66 -3.73 -8.46
N GLY A 212 22.21 -4.37 -7.42
CA GLY A 212 22.74 -3.72 -6.21
C GLY A 212 21.65 -3.42 -5.17
N LYS A 213 22.08 -2.83 -4.03
CA LYS A 213 21.19 -2.56 -2.88
C LYS A 213 20.08 -1.55 -3.22
N ASP A 214 20.39 -0.55 -4.04
CA ASP A 214 19.49 0.52 -4.45
C ASP A 214 18.84 0.22 -5.82
N GLY A 215 19.08 -0.97 -6.37
CA GLY A 215 18.54 -1.40 -7.64
C GLY A 215 17.06 -1.72 -7.59
N VAL A 216 16.40 -1.57 -8.73
CA VAL A 216 14.96 -1.81 -8.88
C VAL A 216 14.72 -3.26 -9.25
N ILE A 217 13.81 -3.91 -8.53
CA ILE A 217 13.32 -5.25 -8.85
C ILE A 217 11.81 -5.12 -9.07
N THR A 218 11.32 -5.65 -10.19
CA THR A 218 9.89 -5.70 -10.53
C THR A 218 9.46 -7.15 -10.78
N VAL A 219 8.17 -7.41 -10.58
CA VAL A 219 7.59 -8.75 -10.77
C VAL A 219 6.56 -8.68 -11.88
N GLU A 220 6.74 -9.50 -12.90
CA GLU A 220 5.84 -9.60 -14.06
C GLU A 220 5.30 -11.01 -14.22
N GLU A 221 4.16 -11.13 -14.89
CA GLU A 221 3.59 -12.40 -15.28
C GLU A 221 4.30 -12.94 -16.51
N SER A 222 4.66 -14.24 -16.48
CA SER A 222 5.23 -14.94 -17.61
C SER A 222 4.17 -15.73 -18.37
N LYS A 223 4.38 -15.89 -19.67
CA LYS A 223 3.58 -16.83 -20.49
C LYS A 223 4.14 -18.26 -20.41
N THR A 224 5.28 -18.45 -19.78
CA THR A 224 5.91 -19.76 -19.58
C THR A 224 5.60 -20.32 -18.21
N MET A 225 5.81 -21.62 -18.00
CA MET A 225 5.59 -22.25 -16.69
C MET A 225 6.73 -21.97 -15.69
N GLU A 226 7.88 -21.54 -16.18
CA GLU A 226 9.07 -21.32 -15.37
C GLU A 226 9.19 -19.86 -14.93
N THR A 227 9.65 -19.65 -13.70
CA THR A 227 10.01 -18.34 -13.19
C THR A 227 11.44 -18.00 -13.61
N GLN A 228 11.64 -16.85 -14.22
CA GLN A 228 12.92 -16.42 -14.79
C GLN A 228 13.28 -15.01 -14.31
N LEU A 229 14.60 -14.76 -14.20
CA LEU A 229 15.16 -13.45 -13.88
C LEU A 229 15.79 -12.85 -15.14
N GLU A 230 15.31 -11.70 -15.55
CA GLU A 230 15.92 -10.86 -16.59
C GLU A 230 16.40 -9.55 -15.99
N VAL A 231 17.54 -9.03 -16.47
CA VAL A 231 17.97 -7.67 -16.15
C VAL A 231 17.91 -6.86 -17.43
N VAL A 232 17.14 -5.77 -17.36
CA VAL A 232 16.85 -4.92 -18.51
C VAL A 232 17.25 -3.47 -18.24
N GLU A 233 17.46 -2.70 -19.28
CA GLU A 233 17.66 -1.26 -19.16
C GLU A 233 16.39 -0.61 -18.62
N GLY A 234 16.54 0.23 -17.60
CA GLY A 234 15.42 0.88 -16.95
C GLY A 234 15.86 1.75 -15.79
N MET A 235 14.94 2.51 -15.25
CA MET A 235 15.17 3.30 -14.05
C MET A 235 13.88 3.54 -13.27
N GLN A 236 14.02 3.78 -11.98
CA GLN A 236 12.94 4.25 -11.11
C GLN A 236 13.27 5.63 -10.53
N PHE A 237 12.26 6.45 -10.35
CA PHE A 237 12.36 7.71 -9.62
C PHE A 237 11.15 7.94 -8.71
N ASP A 238 11.38 8.69 -7.63
CA ASP A 238 10.46 8.87 -6.50
C ASP A 238 9.39 9.92 -6.81
N ARG A 239 8.54 9.66 -7.80
CA ARG A 239 7.37 10.46 -8.13
C ARG A 239 6.28 9.54 -8.65
N GLY A 240 5.14 9.53 -7.96
CA GLY A 240 3.97 8.78 -8.37
C GLY A 240 3.02 9.59 -9.24
N TYR A 241 1.86 9.01 -9.53
CA TYR A 241 0.85 9.65 -10.38
C TYR A 241 0.27 10.91 -9.72
N LEU A 242 -0.02 11.93 -10.54
CA LEU A 242 -0.63 13.17 -10.09
C LEU A 242 -2.11 13.06 -9.71
N SER A 243 -2.77 11.99 -10.13
CA SER A 243 -4.18 11.75 -9.82
C SER A 243 -4.45 10.24 -9.72
N PRO A 244 -5.18 9.78 -8.68
CA PRO A 244 -5.60 8.38 -8.57
C PRO A 244 -6.47 7.92 -9.73
N TYR A 245 -7.09 8.84 -10.46
CA TYR A 245 -7.88 8.51 -11.65
C TYR A 245 -7.04 7.99 -12.82
N PHE A 246 -5.71 8.10 -12.78
CA PHE A 246 -4.82 7.47 -13.77
C PHE A 246 -4.62 5.97 -13.54
N VAL A 247 -4.97 5.45 -12.38
CA VAL A 247 -4.85 4.03 -12.02
C VAL A 247 -5.55 3.14 -13.04
N THR A 248 -4.86 2.08 -13.46
CA THR A 248 -5.37 1.04 -14.39
C THR A 248 -5.58 -0.29 -13.67
N ASP A 249 -4.85 -0.53 -12.59
CA ASP A 249 -4.99 -1.69 -11.70
C ASP A 249 -5.46 -1.22 -10.30
N PRO A 250 -6.77 -1.26 -10.01
CA PRO A 250 -7.31 -0.80 -8.74
C PRO A 250 -6.90 -1.68 -7.54
N GLU A 251 -6.57 -2.95 -7.76
CA GLU A 251 -6.17 -3.87 -6.68
C GLU A 251 -4.81 -3.44 -6.10
N ARG A 252 -3.91 -2.96 -6.97
CA ARG A 252 -2.56 -2.51 -6.62
C ARG A 252 -2.43 -1.01 -6.51
N MET A 253 -3.44 -0.26 -6.92
CA MET A 253 -3.38 1.20 -7.04
C MET A 253 -2.24 1.65 -7.95
N GLU A 254 -2.02 0.96 -9.07
CA GLU A 254 -0.98 1.24 -10.06
C GLU A 254 -1.56 1.68 -11.40
N ALA A 255 -0.85 2.57 -12.08
CA ALA A 255 -1.07 2.89 -13.48
C ALA A 255 -0.01 2.19 -14.32
N ILE A 256 -0.43 1.21 -15.13
CA ILE A 256 0.44 0.43 -16.00
C ILE A 256 0.22 0.87 -17.44
N LEU A 257 1.28 1.30 -18.10
CA LEU A 257 1.28 1.72 -19.50
C LEU A 257 2.18 0.79 -20.32
N GLU A 258 1.58 0.09 -21.29
CA GLU A 258 2.30 -0.83 -22.17
C GLU A 258 2.70 -0.11 -23.47
N ASN A 259 3.98 -0.16 -23.81
CA ASN A 259 4.57 0.51 -24.98
C ASN A 259 4.25 2.02 -25.09
N PRO A 260 4.33 2.79 -23.98
CA PRO A 260 3.95 4.19 -23.97
C PRO A 260 4.89 5.07 -24.78
N TYR A 261 4.35 6.19 -25.25
CA TYR A 261 5.13 7.38 -25.53
C TYR A 261 5.39 8.14 -24.23
N ILE A 262 6.53 8.81 -24.13
CA ILE A 262 6.96 9.53 -22.93
C ILE A 262 7.30 10.97 -23.31
N LEU A 263 6.44 11.91 -22.88
CA LEU A 263 6.73 13.35 -22.98
C LEU A 263 7.55 13.76 -21.76
N ILE A 264 8.71 14.37 -22.01
CA ILE A 264 9.63 14.84 -20.98
C ILE A 264 9.72 16.35 -21.07
N HIS A 265 9.13 17.08 -20.12
CA HIS A 265 9.03 18.53 -20.15
C HIS A 265 9.56 19.16 -18.87
N GLU A 266 10.36 20.23 -19.02
CA GLU A 266 10.99 20.88 -17.86
C GLU A 266 10.01 21.71 -17.02
N LYS A 267 9.04 22.38 -17.68
CA LYS A 267 8.14 23.34 -17.05
C LYS A 267 6.81 22.71 -16.62
N LYS A 268 6.04 23.51 -15.88
CA LYS A 268 4.65 23.20 -15.57
C LYS A 268 3.75 23.23 -16.80
N ILE A 269 2.76 22.34 -16.81
CA ILE A 269 1.74 22.27 -17.83
C ILE A 269 0.39 22.59 -17.16
N SER A 270 -0.14 23.77 -17.39
CA SER A 270 -1.44 24.21 -16.85
C SER A 270 -2.49 24.45 -17.94
N SER A 271 -2.02 24.83 -19.16
CA SER A 271 -2.88 25.08 -20.31
C SER A 271 -3.02 23.84 -21.19
N MET A 272 -4.25 23.48 -21.48
CA MET A 272 -4.54 22.36 -22.39
C MET A 272 -4.19 22.68 -23.84
N LYS A 273 -4.23 23.96 -24.22
CA LYS A 273 -3.98 24.43 -25.60
C LYS A 273 -2.61 24.01 -26.11
N ASP A 274 -1.60 24.04 -25.23
CA ASP A 274 -0.22 23.73 -25.59
C ASP A 274 0.03 22.24 -25.84
N LEU A 275 -0.78 21.38 -25.18
CA LEU A 275 -0.75 19.91 -25.32
C LEU A 275 -1.63 19.39 -26.46
N LEU A 276 -2.62 20.15 -26.90
CA LEU A 276 -3.67 19.67 -27.80
C LEU A 276 -3.12 19.06 -29.11
N PRO A 277 -2.15 19.68 -29.80
CA PRO A 277 -1.62 19.12 -31.06
C PRO A 277 -0.96 17.76 -30.87
N LEU A 278 -0.28 17.56 -29.72
CA LEU A 278 0.36 16.29 -29.39
C LEU A 278 -0.69 15.22 -29.00
N LEU A 279 -1.68 15.59 -28.19
CA LEU A 279 -2.73 14.65 -27.77
C LEU A 279 -3.59 14.16 -28.93
N GLU A 280 -3.85 15.00 -29.93
CA GLU A 280 -4.55 14.59 -31.17
C GLU A 280 -3.75 13.53 -31.95
N GLN A 281 -2.43 13.65 -31.98
CA GLN A 281 -1.56 12.66 -32.63
C GLN A 281 -1.54 11.35 -31.84
N ILE A 282 -1.46 11.44 -30.49
CA ILE A 282 -1.49 10.27 -29.61
C ILE A 282 -2.84 9.56 -29.69
N ALA A 283 -3.96 10.29 -29.67
CA ALA A 283 -5.30 9.72 -29.82
C ALA A 283 -5.47 8.95 -31.14
N LYS A 284 -4.92 9.48 -32.25
CA LYS A 284 -4.95 8.79 -33.55
C LYS A 284 -4.12 7.49 -33.55
N SER A 285 -3.03 7.45 -32.79
CA SER A 285 -2.19 6.25 -32.68
C SER A 285 -2.73 5.22 -31.70
N ASN A 286 -3.73 5.58 -30.87
CA ASN A 286 -4.28 4.78 -29.77
C ASN A 286 -3.20 4.21 -28.82
N ALA A 287 -2.07 4.87 -28.71
CA ALA A 287 -0.96 4.46 -27.86
C ALA A 287 -1.02 5.17 -26.50
N PRO A 288 -0.56 4.52 -25.42
CA PRO A 288 -0.47 5.18 -24.12
C PRO A 288 0.55 6.32 -24.11
N LEU A 289 0.29 7.32 -23.29
CA LEU A 289 1.17 8.48 -23.08
C LEU A 289 1.50 8.64 -21.59
N LEU A 290 2.79 8.69 -21.28
CA LEU A 290 3.27 9.21 -20.01
C LEU A 290 3.70 10.66 -20.18
N ILE A 291 3.26 11.54 -19.29
CA ILE A 291 3.71 12.92 -19.20
C ILE A 291 4.58 13.08 -17.95
N VAL A 292 5.85 13.40 -18.14
CA VAL A 292 6.79 13.75 -17.07
C VAL A 292 7.05 15.25 -17.17
N ALA A 293 6.53 16.03 -16.22
CA ALA A 293 6.67 17.49 -16.23
C ALA A 293 6.95 18.01 -14.82
N GLU A 294 7.42 19.28 -14.69
CA GLU A 294 7.57 19.88 -13.35
C GLU A 294 6.30 19.74 -12.51
N ASP A 295 5.16 20.03 -13.13
CA ASP A 295 3.83 19.77 -12.60
C ASP A 295 2.81 19.73 -13.74
N VAL A 296 1.68 19.05 -13.54
CA VAL A 296 0.53 19.16 -14.45
C VAL A 296 -0.67 19.52 -13.58
N GLU A 297 -1.22 20.70 -13.81
CA GLU A 297 -2.24 21.27 -12.91
C GLU A 297 -3.39 21.94 -13.68
N GLY A 298 -4.44 22.33 -12.96
CA GLY A 298 -5.55 23.11 -13.48
C GLY A 298 -6.32 22.42 -14.61
N GLU A 299 -6.55 23.15 -15.71
CA GLU A 299 -7.31 22.69 -16.86
C GLU A 299 -6.66 21.48 -17.54
N ALA A 300 -5.34 21.46 -17.64
CA ALA A 300 -4.60 20.37 -18.28
C ALA A 300 -4.83 19.04 -17.54
N LEU A 301 -4.64 19.01 -16.21
CA LEU A 301 -4.86 17.80 -15.42
C LEU A 301 -6.31 17.33 -15.49
N ALA A 302 -7.27 18.25 -15.32
CA ALA A 302 -8.70 17.92 -15.37
C ALA A 302 -9.09 17.28 -16.72
N THR A 303 -8.60 17.86 -17.83
CA THR A 303 -8.89 17.36 -19.18
C THR A 303 -8.26 15.99 -19.43
N LEU A 304 -7.03 15.76 -18.98
CA LEU A 304 -6.37 14.44 -19.09
C LEU A 304 -7.16 13.38 -18.33
N VAL A 305 -7.58 13.68 -17.09
CA VAL A 305 -8.39 12.76 -16.25
C VAL A 305 -9.73 12.46 -16.93
N VAL A 306 -10.46 13.47 -17.42
CA VAL A 306 -11.75 13.27 -18.09
C VAL A 306 -11.62 12.40 -19.34
N ASN A 307 -10.61 12.64 -20.17
CA ASN A 307 -10.39 11.86 -21.39
C ASN A 307 -9.94 10.43 -21.08
N LYS A 308 -9.16 10.22 -20.02
CA LYS A 308 -8.82 8.86 -19.52
C LYS A 308 -10.05 8.12 -19.04
N LEU A 309 -10.92 8.76 -18.24
CA LEU A 309 -12.16 8.15 -17.75
C LEU A 309 -13.15 7.82 -18.87
N ARG A 310 -13.15 8.63 -19.95
CA ARG A 310 -13.96 8.35 -21.15
C ARG A 310 -13.36 7.27 -22.06
N GLY A 311 -12.14 6.80 -21.77
CA GLY A 311 -11.44 5.83 -22.61
C GLY A 311 -10.92 6.38 -23.95
N THR A 312 -10.94 7.71 -24.14
CA THR A 312 -10.44 8.36 -25.36
C THR A 312 -8.94 8.51 -25.38
N LEU A 313 -8.29 8.54 -24.20
CA LEU A 313 -6.84 8.58 -24.06
C LEU A 313 -6.39 7.60 -22.97
N HIS A 314 -5.33 6.87 -23.27
CA HIS A 314 -4.59 6.08 -22.29
C HIS A 314 -3.42 6.93 -21.79
N VAL A 315 -3.60 7.68 -20.70
CA VAL A 315 -2.62 8.67 -20.24
C VAL A 315 -2.40 8.61 -18.75
N ALA A 316 -1.16 8.87 -18.33
CA ALA A 316 -0.81 9.17 -16.96
C ALA A 316 0.14 10.36 -16.91
N ALA A 317 0.12 11.11 -15.82
CA ALA A 317 1.01 12.24 -15.61
C ALA A 317 1.68 12.14 -14.24
N VAL A 318 2.97 12.44 -14.21
CA VAL A 318 3.84 12.41 -13.02
C VAL A 318 4.67 13.67 -12.92
N LYS A 319 5.10 14.00 -11.70
CA LYS A 319 6.06 15.09 -11.51
C LYS A 319 7.47 14.67 -11.92
N ALA A 320 8.21 15.58 -12.52
CA ALA A 320 9.62 15.40 -12.81
C ALA A 320 10.43 15.23 -11.50
N PRO A 321 11.38 14.30 -11.45
CA PRO A 321 12.24 14.11 -10.29
C PRO A 321 13.24 15.26 -10.13
N GLY A 322 13.60 15.58 -8.88
CA GLY A 322 14.57 16.63 -8.55
C GLY A 322 14.02 18.06 -8.63
N PHE A 323 14.90 19.03 -8.41
CA PHE A 323 14.60 20.46 -8.41
C PHE A 323 15.72 21.23 -9.11
N GLY A 324 15.39 22.35 -9.78
CA GLY A 324 16.37 23.21 -10.46
C GLY A 324 17.22 22.45 -11.48
N ASP A 325 18.53 22.69 -11.48
CA ASP A 325 19.47 22.06 -12.44
C ASP A 325 19.53 20.55 -12.32
N ARG A 326 19.27 19.99 -11.12
CA ARG A 326 19.18 18.55 -10.94
C ARG A 326 17.97 17.96 -11.67
N ARG A 327 16.84 18.67 -11.70
CA ARG A 327 15.67 18.25 -12.48
C ARG A 327 16.02 18.16 -13.95
N LYS A 328 16.66 19.19 -14.51
CA LYS A 328 17.12 19.19 -15.92
C LYS A 328 17.98 17.96 -16.19
N ALA A 329 18.98 17.73 -15.36
CA ALA A 329 19.90 16.61 -15.52
C ALA A 329 19.20 15.24 -15.44
N MET A 330 18.20 15.07 -14.55
CA MET A 330 17.42 13.83 -14.45
C MET A 330 16.45 13.65 -15.63
N LEU A 331 15.86 14.74 -16.15
CA LEU A 331 15.04 14.68 -17.36
C LEU A 331 15.87 14.28 -18.58
N GLU A 332 17.11 14.75 -18.68
CA GLU A 332 18.05 14.31 -19.72
C GLU A 332 18.41 12.82 -19.57
N ASP A 333 18.61 12.33 -18.33
CA ASP A 333 18.88 10.91 -18.06
C ASP A 333 17.69 10.04 -18.53
N ILE A 334 16.45 10.46 -18.24
CA ILE A 334 15.23 9.79 -18.72
C ILE A 334 15.14 9.85 -20.25
N ALA A 335 15.48 11.00 -20.87
CA ALA A 335 15.47 11.15 -22.31
C ALA A 335 16.47 10.21 -23.01
N LYS A 336 17.69 10.08 -22.46
CA LYS A 336 18.70 9.14 -22.99
C LYS A 336 18.27 7.69 -22.84
N LEU A 337 17.68 7.33 -21.70
CA LEU A 337 17.16 5.99 -21.43
C LEU A 337 16.02 5.61 -22.38
N THR A 338 15.14 6.54 -22.69
CA THR A 338 13.92 6.29 -23.48
C THR A 338 14.06 6.58 -24.97
N GLY A 339 15.19 7.19 -25.37
CA GLY A 339 15.46 7.58 -26.76
C GLY A 339 14.65 8.77 -27.24
N GLY A 340 14.09 9.56 -26.30
CA GLY A 340 13.37 10.81 -26.58
C GLY A 340 14.25 12.04 -26.36
N GLN A 341 13.57 13.19 -26.37
CA GLN A 341 14.19 14.48 -26.11
C GLN A 341 13.56 15.15 -24.89
N ALA A 342 14.39 15.69 -23.99
CA ALA A 342 13.91 16.54 -22.92
C ALA A 342 13.56 17.93 -23.51
N ILE A 343 12.31 18.33 -23.37
CA ILE A 343 11.82 19.62 -23.83
C ILE A 343 12.13 20.65 -22.76
N THR A 344 13.28 21.32 -22.94
CA THR A 344 13.81 22.31 -22.00
C THR A 344 13.78 23.69 -22.64
N GLU A 345 13.80 24.72 -21.78
CA GLU A 345 13.84 26.12 -22.25
C GLU A 345 15.13 26.44 -23.03
N ASP A 346 16.23 25.83 -22.64
CA ASP A 346 17.55 26.02 -23.26
C ASP A 346 17.57 25.59 -24.75
N LEU A 347 16.70 24.65 -25.11
CA LEU A 347 16.56 24.19 -26.52
C LEU A 347 15.61 25.05 -27.33
N GLY A 348 14.89 25.99 -26.71
CA GLY A 348 13.92 26.87 -27.39
C GLY A 348 12.72 26.16 -27.99
N ILE A 349 12.50 24.87 -27.66
CA ILE A 349 11.39 24.06 -28.18
C ILE A 349 10.13 24.37 -27.37
N LYS A 350 9.08 24.79 -28.07
CA LYS A 350 7.78 25.04 -27.48
C LYS A 350 6.96 23.73 -27.45
N LEU A 351 6.19 23.52 -26.40
CA LEU A 351 5.35 22.33 -26.24
C LEU A 351 4.36 22.13 -27.42
N GLU A 352 3.85 23.22 -27.98
CA GLU A 352 2.96 23.25 -29.15
C GLU A 352 3.58 22.65 -30.42
N THR A 353 4.92 22.64 -30.53
CA THR A 353 5.65 22.18 -31.72
C THR A 353 6.19 20.76 -31.58
N VAL A 354 6.01 20.12 -30.42
CA VAL A 354 6.50 18.77 -30.14
C VAL A 354 5.79 17.74 -31.01
N GLN A 355 6.57 16.86 -31.63
CA GLN A 355 6.10 15.78 -32.50
C GLN A 355 6.24 14.43 -31.78
N ILE A 356 5.53 13.41 -32.25
CA ILE A 356 5.63 12.02 -31.71
C ILE A 356 7.09 11.51 -31.78
N THR A 357 7.86 11.95 -32.76
CA THR A 357 9.26 11.57 -32.95
C THR A 357 10.19 12.07 -31.85
N ASP A 358 9.79 13.13 -31.15
CA ASP A 358 10.59 13.75 -30.08
C ASP A 358 10.34 13.05 -28.74
N LEU A 359 9.29 12.24 -28.67
CA LEU A 359 8.90 11.52 -27.47
C LEU A 359 9.79 10.31 -27.22
N GLY A 360 10.09 10.07 -25.92
CA GLY A 360 10.71 8.84 -25.50
C GLY A 360 9.75 7.64 -25.61
N ARG A 361 10.30 6.43 -25.55
CA ARG A 361 9.55 5.18 -25.56
C ARG A 361 10.13 4.19 -24.58
N ALA A 362 9.28 3.34 -24.04
CA ALA A 362 9.65 2.19 -23.23
C ALA A 362 8.75 1.01 -23.56
N LYS A 363 9.11 -0.18 -23.13
CA LYS A 363 8.24 -1.36 -23.23
C LYS A 363 7.10 -1.27 -22.24
N ARG A 364 7.39 -0.88 -20.99
CA ARG A 364 6.40 -0.71 -19.93
C ARG A 364 6.79 0.44 -19.01
N VAL A 365 5.79 1.13 -18.49
CA VAL A 365 5.93 2.05 -17.36
C VAL A 365 4.90 1.68 -16.30
N THR A 366 5.36 1.51 -15.07
CA THR A 366 4.52 1.27 -13.89
C THR A 366 4.63 2.46 -12.95
N ILE A 367 3.50 2.99 -12.54
CA ILE A 367 3.43 4.18 -11.68
C ILE A 367 2.55 3.84 -10.48
N ASP A 368 3.12 3.88 -9.30
CA ASP A 368 2.40 3.81 -8.04
C ASP A 368 2.17 5.23 -7.46
N LYS A 369 1.72 5.32 -6.21
CA LYS A 369 1.46 6.62 -5.55
C LYS A 369 2.75 7.41 -5.27
N ASP A 370 3.90 6.74 -5.18
CA ASP A 370 5.16 7.31 -4.73
C ASP A 370 6.26 7.27 -5.82
N ASN A 371 6.21 6.29 -6.73
CA ASN A 371 7.27 5.98 -7.68
C ASN A 371 6.79 5.84 -9.12
N THR A 372 7.71 6.07 -10.04
CA THR A 372 7.56 5.75 -11.47
C THR A 372 8.73 4.88 -11.91
N THR A 373 8.44 3.69 -12.44
CA THR A 373 9.41 2.72 -12.94
C THR A 373 9.29 2.60 -14.46
N ILE A 374 10.37 2.89 -15.17
CA ILE A 374 10.50 2.73 -16.63
C ILE A 374 11.27 1.43 -16.89
N ILE A 375 10.68 0.52 -17.65
CA ILE A 375 11.22 -0.81 -17.95
C ILE A 375 11.47 -0.92 -19.45
N GLU A 376 12.67 -1.37 -19.83
CA GLU A 376 13.13 -1.49 -21.22
C GLU A 376 12.91 -0.19 -22.01
N GLY A 377 13.61 0.88 -21.62
CA GLY A 377 13.68 2.12 -22.39
C GLY A 377 14.26 1.84 -23.78
N ARG A 378 13.77 2.55 -24.81
CA ARG A 378 14.23 2.37 -26.20
C ARG A 378 15.37 3.34 -26.59
N GLY A 379 16.13 3.82 -25.61
CA GLY A 379 17.35 4.59 -25.84
C GLY A 379 18.44 3.74 -26.49
N LYS A 380 19.39 4.40 -27.14
CA LYS A 380 20.56 3.69 -27.68
C LYS A 380 21.55 3.42 -26.56
N ALA A 381 22.02 2.19 -26.43
CA ALA A 381 23.02 1.80 -25.43
C ALA A 381 24.28 2.70 -25.47
N SER A 382 24.70 3.13 -26.67
CA SER A 382 25.83 4.06 -26.84
C SER A 382 25.61 5.42 -26.15
N ASP A 383 24.36 5.93 -26.17
CA ASP A 383 24.01 7.23 -25.61
C ASP A 383 23.91 7.13 -24.08
N ILE A 384 23.41 5.99 -23.58
CA ILE A 384 23.36 5.68 -22.14
C ILE A 384 24.80 5.53 -21.61
N GLU A 385 25.67 4.79 -22.30
CA GLU A 385 27.07 4.65 -21.89
C GLU A 385 27.83 5.99 -21.92
N ALA A 386 27.58 6.83 -22.92
CA ALA A 386 28.17 8.16 -22.98
C ALA A 386 27.72 9.00 -21.78
N ARG A 387 26.42 8.94 -21.40
CA ARG A 387 25.89 9.65 -20.24
C ARG A 387 26.49 9.12 -18.92
N VAL A 388 26.65 7.83 -18.79
CA VAL A 388 27.32 7.18 -17.63
C VAL A 388 28.76 7.68 -17.48
N LYS A 389 29.52 7.79 -18.60
CA LYS A 389 30.89 8.33 -18.58
C LYS A 389 30.93 9.80 -18.17
N GLU A 390 29.97 10.58 -18.64
CA GLU A 390 29.82 12.00 -18.26
C GLU A 390 29.58 12.16 -16.75
N ILE A 391 28.62 11.42 -16.18
CA ILE A 391 28.33 11.45 -14.74
C ILE A 391 29.55 11.02 -13.92
N ARG A 392 30.28 9.98 -14.33
CA ARG A 392 31.53 9.55 -13.66
C ARG A 392 32.57 10.67 -13.66
N ALA A 393 32.75 11.35 -14.79
CA ALA A 393 33.67 12.48 -14.88
C ALA A 393 33.24 13.67 -13.99
N GLN A 394 31.93 13.86 -13.76
CA GLN A 394 31.40 14.87 -12.83
C GLN A 394 31.68 14.46 -11.37
N ILE A 395 31.53 13.17 -11.02
CA ILE A 395 31.85 12.63 -9.69
C ILE A 395 33.33 12.87 -9.36
N ASP A 396 34.22 12.63 -10.31
CA ASP A 396 35.66 12.79 -10.12
C ASP A 396 36.09 14.28 -9.97
N LYS A 397 35.33 15.19 -10.56
CA LYS A 397 35.63 16.63 -10.54
C LYS A 397 35.00 17.38 -9.36
N THR A 398 33.92 16.86 -8.78
CA THR A 398 33.22 17.59 -7.71
C THR A 398 34.00 17.57 -6.41
N THR A 399 34.05 18.72 -5.76
CA THR A 399 34.65 18.91 -4.41
C THR A 399 33.63 18.82 -3.29
N SER A 400 32.34 18.85 -3.62
CA SER A 400 31.22 18.76 -2.65
C SER A 400 30.86 17.30 -2.41
N ASP A 401 30.95 16.86 -1.15
CA ASP A 401 30.55 15.48 -0.78
C ASP A 401 29.07 15.23 -1.03
N TYR A 402 28.21 16.24 -0.80
CA TYR A 402 26.79 16.15 -1.08
C TYR A 402 26.50 16.01 -2.58
N ASP A 403 27.17 16.78 -3.43
CA ASP A 403 26.98 16.66 -4.89
C ASP A 403 27.54 15.32 -5.40
N ARG A 404 28.65 14.87 -4.83
CA ARG A 404 29.21 13.54 -5.12
C ARG A 404 28.21 12.43 -4.81
N GLU A 405 27.59 12.45 -3.64
CA GLU A 405 26.55 11.49 -3.22
C GLU A 405 25.38 11.50 -4.23
N LYS A 406 24.87 12.66 -4.60
CA LYS A 406 23.73 12.78 -5.54
C LYS A 406 24.09 12.38 -6.98
N LEU A 407 25.32 12.58 -7.41
CA LEU A 407 25.79 12.08 -8.70
C LEU A 407 25.97 10.56 -8.68
N GLN A 408 26.43 10.00 -7.56
CA GLN A 408 26.50 8.53 -7.36
C GLN A 408 25.12 7.87 -7.39
N GLU A 409 24.12 8.49 -6.73
CA GLU A 409 22.74 8.04 -6.78
C GLU A 409 22.19 8.03 -8.22
N ARG A 410 22.40 9.09 -9.00
CA ARG A 410 22.01 9.14 -10.41
C ARG A 410 22.71 8.07 -11.24
N LEU A 411 24.02 7.89 -11.03
CA LEU A 411 24.80 6.86 -11.70
C LEU A 411 24.25 5.46 -11.41
N ALA A 412 23.94 5.17 -10.15
CA ALA A 412 23.38 3.89 -9.73
C ALA A 412 22.04 3.60 -10.42
N LYS A 413 21.16 4.61 -10.52
CA LYS A 413 19.85 4.50 -11.20
C LYS A 413 19.97 4.22 -12.71
N LEU A 414 21.01 4.73 -13.37
CA LEU A 414 21.25 4.50 -14.82
C LEU A 414 21.97 3.17 -15.11
N VAL A 415 22.94 2.80 -14.25
CA VAL A 415 23.79 1.61 -14.48
C VAL A 415 23.15 0.35 -13.95
N GLY A 416 22.39 0.45 -12.84
CA GLY A 416 21.80 -0.70 -12.17
C GLY A 416 20.73 -1.42 -13.00
N GLY A 417 20.07 -0.73 -13.89
CA GLY A 417 18.94 -1.27 -14.66
C GLY A 417 17.77 -1.66 -13.75
N VAL A 418 16.88 -2.48 -14.29
CA VAL A 418 15.74 -3.08 -13.59
C VAL A 418 15.83 -4.60 -13.69
N ALA A 419 15.82 -5.28 -12.55
CA ALA A 419 15.69 -6.73 -12.51
C ALA A 419 14.19 -7.08 -12.61
N VAL A 420 13.80 -7.81 -13.63
CA VAL A 420 12.42 -8.25 -13.87
C VAL A 420 12.32 -9.73 -13.53
N ILE A 421 11.57 -10.07 -12.48
CA ILE A 421 11.26 -11.45 -12.13
C ILE A 421 9.97 -11.82 -12.86
N LYS A 422 10.08 -12.65 -13.88
CA LYS A 422 8.93 -13.16 -14.66
C LYS A 422 8.42 -14.42 -14.00
N VAL A 423 7.25 -14.34 -13.37
CA VAL A 423 6.65 -15.45 -12.64
C VAL A 423 5.86 -16.31 -13.59
N GLY A 424 6.18 -17.61 -13.64
CA GLY A 424 5.49 -18.62 -14.43
C GLY A 424 4.68 -19.60 -13.57
N ALA A 425 3.52 -20.02 -14.07
CA ALA A 425 2.67 -21.03 -13.46
C ALA A 425 1.79 -21.74 -14.50
N ALA A 426 1.18 -22.87 -14.11
CA ALA A 426 0.32 -23.65 -14.99
C ALA A 426 -1.09 -23.05 -15.15
N THR A 427 -1.59 -22.34 -14.14
CA THR A 427 -2.92 -21.73 -14.12
C THR A 427 -2.84 -20.26 -13.71
N GLU A 428 -3.82 -19.45 -14.12
CA GLU A 428 -3.91 -18.03 -13.75
C GLU A 428 -4.01 -17.83 -12.24
N THR A 429 -4.77 -18.68 -11.54
CA THR A 429 -4.92 -18.61 -10.08
C THR A 429 -3.58 -18.88 -9.37
N GLU A 430 -2.82 -19.89 -9.80
CA GLU A 430 -1.49 -20.20 -9.28
C GLU A 430 -0.51 -19.07 -9.60
N MET A 431 -0.58 -18.50 -10.80
CA MET A 431 0.26 -17.38 -11.22
C MET A 431 0.08 -16.16 -10.31
N LYS A 432 -1.17 -15.78 -10.03
CA LYS A 432 -1.49 -14.65 -9.14
C LYS A 432 -1.00 -14.89 -7.71
N GLU A 433 -1.19 -16.10 -7.18
CA GLU A 433 -0.69 -16.47 -5.85
C GLU A 433 0.84 -16.41 -5.79
N LYS A 434 1.50 -17.04 -6.76
CA LYS A 434 2.97 -17.08 -6.82
C LYS A 434 3.58 -15.69 -7.02
N LYS A 435 2.93 -14.84 -7.83
CA LYS A 435 3.35 -13.45 -8.04
C LYS A 435 3.26 -12.65 -6.74
N ALA A 436 2.13 -12.71 -6.03
CA ALA A 436 1.98 -12.03 -4.74
C ALA A 436 3.06 -12.49 -3.74
N ARG A 437 3.32 -13.78 -3.66
CA ARG A 437 4.37 -14.35 -2.79
C ARG A 437 5.78 -13.87 -3.15
N VAL A 438 6.09 -13.72 -4.44
CA VAL A 438 7.38 -13.14 -4.89
C VAL A 438 7.46 -11.65 -4.52
N GLU A 439 6.37 -10.91 -4.65
CA GLU A 439 6.29 -9.49 -4.26
C GLU A 439 6.51 -9.30 -2.76
N ASP A 440 5.84 -10.09 -1.91
CA ASP A 440 6.03 -10.06 -0.45
C ASP A 440 7.49 -10.36 -0.08
N ALA A 441 8.06 -11.41 -0.68
CA ALA A 441 9.46 -11.78 -0.44
C ALA A 441 10.46 -10.70 -0.90
N MET A 442 10.17 -10.01 -2.00
CA MET A 442 10.97 -8.88 -2.47
C MET A 442 10.90 -7.70 -1.49
N HIS A 443 9.72 -7.35 -1.01
CA HIS A 443 9.52 -6.26 -0.04
C HIS A 443 10.19 -6.59 1.30
N ALA A 444 10.02 -7.81 1.82
CA ALA A 444 10.68 -8.28 3.03
C ALA A 444 12.21 -8.22 2.91
N THR A 445 12.75 -8.65 1.76
CA THR A 445 14.19 -8.61 1.51
C THR A 445 14.73 -7.17 1.47
N ARG A 446 14.00 -6.24 0.84
CA ARG A 446 14.35 -4.81 0.86
C ARG A 446 14.32 -4.25 2.27
N ALA A 447 13.26 -4.53 3.04
CA ALA A 447 13.14 -4.12 4.44
C ALA A 447 14.30 -4.65 5.32
N ALA A 448 14.77 -5.88 5.04
CA ALA A 448 15.93 -6.46 5.73
C ALA A 448 17.24 -5.75 5.38
N VAL A 449 17.43 -5.36 4.14
CA VAL A 449 18.62 -4.59 3.71
C VAL A 449 18.64 -3.20 4.36
N GLU A 450 17.47 -2.57 4.53
CA GLU A 450 17.34 -1.22 5.12
C GLU A 450 17.62 -1.20 6.63
N GLU A 451 17.02 -2.10 7.42
CA GLU A 451 17.07 -2.05 8.90
C GLU A 451 17.70 -3.31 9.55
N GLY A 452 18.21 -4.25 8.75
CA GLY A 452 18.78 -5.50 9.26
C GLY A 452 17.72 -6.55 9.56
N ILE A 453 18.19 -7.63 10.21
CA ILE A 453 17.38 -8.82 10.54
C ILE A 453 17.42 -9.12 12.03
N VAL A 454 16.36 -9.76 12.50
CA VAL A 454 16.20 -10.28 13.87
C VAL A 454 15.87 -11.77 13.83
N PRO A 455 15.99 -12.52 14.96
CA PRO A 455 15.49 -13.90 15.02
C PRO A 455 14.00 -13.94 14.69
N GLY A 456 13.62 -14.82 13.76
CA GLY A 456 12.26 -14.93 13.24
C GLY A 456 11.31 -15.71 14.17
N GLY A 457 10.18 -16.15 13.61
CA GLY A 457 9.21 -16.98 14.31
C GLY A 457 8.55 -16.33 15.53
N GLY A 458 8.54 -14.98 15.62
CA GLY A 458 8.01 -14.22 16.74
C GLY A 458 8.94 -14.14 17.96
N VAL A 459 10.14 -14.72 17.89
CA VAL A 459 11.11 -14.74 19.01
C VAL A 459 11.62 -13.33 19.32
N ALA A 460 11.89 -12.49 18.32
CA ALA A 460 12.35 -11.14 18.53
C ALA A 460 11.39 -10.33 19.43
N LEU A 461 10.08 -10.38 19.18
CA LEU A 461 9.07 -9.72 20.02
C LEU A 461 9.03 -10.30 21.44
N LEU A 462 9.15 -11.61 21.58
CA LEU A 462 9.23 -12.26 22.90
C LEU A 462 10.43 -11.77 23.70
N ARG A 463 11.59 -11.60 23.06
CA ARG A 463 12.81 -11.06 23.71
C ARG A 463 12.68 -9.58 24.07
N CYS A 464 11.90 -8.81 23.33
CA CYS A 464 11.63 -7.39 23.62
C CYS A 464 10.82 -7.18 24.91
N ILE A 465 10.18 -8.19 25.47
CA ILE A 465 9.49 -8.11 26.77
C ILE A 465 10.42 -7.56 27.86
N ALA A 466 11.71 -7.89 27.82
CA ALA A 466 12.70 -7.37 28.77
C ALA A 466 12.82 -5.84 28.77
N ALA A 467 12.49 -5.17 27.67
CA ALA A 467 12.47 -3.70 27.61
C ALA A 467 11.26 -3.14 28.38
N ILE A 468 10.12 -3.80 28.29
CA ILE A 468 8.89 -3.40 29.02
C ILE A 468 9.09 -3.55 30.54
N GLU A 469 9.71 -4.64 30.99
CA GLU A 469 9.97 -4.92 32.40
C GLU A 469 10.89 -3.88 33.06
N LYS A 470 11.70 -3.17 32.29
CA LYS A 470 12.56 -2.08 32.77
C LYS A 470 11.84 -0.74 32.92
N LEU A 471 10.62 -0.61 32.38
CA LEU A 471 9.85 0.62 32.48
C LEU A 471 9.32 0.82 33.91
N LYS A 472 9.59 1.99 34.46
CA LYS A 472 9.06 2.40 35.77
C LYS A 472 7.75 3.15 35.58
N LEU A 473 6.68 2.41 35.35
CA LEU A 473 5.32 2.92 35.17
C LEU A 473 4.49 2.62 36.43
N GLN A 474 3.45 3.42 36.66
CA GLN A 474 2.56 3.30 37.81
C GLN A 474 1.12 3.16 37.34
N ASP A 475 0.28 2.61 38.20
CA ASP A 475 -1.18 2.46 38.03
C ASP A 475 -1.57 1.91 36.64
N ASP A 476 -2.58 2.48 36.02
CA ASP A 476 -3.12 2.04 34.74
C ASP A 476 -2.12 2.14 33.57
N GLU A 477 -1.11 3.01 33.66
CA GLU A 477 -0.04 3.03 32.65
C GLU A 477 0.82 1.76 32.70
N ALA A 478 1.10 1.25 33.91
CA ALA A 478 1.79 -0.03 34.07
C ALA A 478 0.95 -1.18 33.50
N VAL A 479 -0.36 -1.15 33.72
CA VAL A 479 -1.30 -2.13 33.13
C VAL A 479 -1.30 -2.06 31.62
N GLY A 480 -1.30 -0.85 31.03
CA GLY A 480 -1.17 -0.65 29.58
C GLY A 480 0.09 -1.29 28.99
N ALA A 481 1.22 -1.17 29.70
CA ALA A 481 2.47 -1.81 29.29
C ALA A 481 2.40 -3.35 29.39
N GLN A 482 1.70 -3.89 30.41
CA GLN A 482 1.49 -5.35 30.53
C GLN A 482 0.60 -5.92 29.41
N ILE A 483 -0.32 -5.13 28.86
CA ILE A 483 -1.10 -5.52 27.67
C ILE A 483 -0.17 -5.76 26.48
N VAL A 484 0.77 -4.82 26.22
CA VAL A 484 1.76 -4.98 25.14
C VAL A 484 2.68 -6.18 25.41
N ARG A 485 3.13 -6.34 26.66
CA ARG A 485 3.92 -7.50 27.06
C ARG A 485 3.23 -8.81 26.69
N ARG A 486 1.94 -8.94 27.00
CA ARG A 486 1.15 -10.11 26.66
C ARG A 486 1.01 -10.29 25.15
N ALA A 487 0.76 -9.19 24.42
CA ALA A 487 0.61 -9.21 22.97
C ALA A 487 1.88 -9.67 22.25
N CYS A 488 3.07 -9.33 22.76
CA CYS A 488 4.35 -9.76 22.17
C CYS A 488 4.56 -11.28 22.15
N GLU A 489 3.80 -12.05 22.94
CA GLU A 489 3.82 -13.52 22.91
C GLU A 489 2.94 -14.10 21.80
N GLU A 490 1.89 -13.39 21.36
CA GLU A 490 0.84 -13.94 20.51
C GLU A 490 1.30 -14.35 19.11
N PRO A 491 2.18 -13.61 18.38
CA PRO A 491 2.65 -14.07 17.07
C PRO A 491 3.34 -15.44 17.14
N LEU A 492 4.22 -15.65 18.13
CA LEU A 492 4.86 -16.95 18.34
C LEU A 492 3.82 -18.02 18.71
N ARG A 493 2.88 -17.73 19.63
CA ARG A 493 1.81 -18.65 20.00
C ARG A 493 0.99 -19.06 18.77
N GLN A 494 0.64 -18.11 17.92
CA GLN A 494 -0.16 -18.39 16.73
C GLN A 494 0.60 -19.25 15.70
N ILE A 495 1.89 -18.99 15.49
CA ILE A 495 2.74 -19.81 14.61
C ILE A 495 2.78 -21.27 15.10
N VAL A 496 2.98 -21.44 16.40
CA VAL A 496 3.06 -22.78 17.04
C VAL A 496 1.70 -23.49 16.99
N ASN A 497 0.60 -22.76 17.28
CA ASN A 497 -0.75 -23.33 17.20
C ASN A 497 -1.12 -23.76 15.76
N ASN A 498 -0.73 -22.96 14.75
CA ASN A 498 -0.91 -23.33 13.34
C ASN A 498 -0.07 -24.56 12.96
N ALA A 499 1.04 -24.81 13.68
CA ALA A 499 1.85 -26.02 13.52
C ALA A 499 1.28 -27.26 14.21
N GLY A 500 0.21 -27.09 15.03
CA GLY A 500 -0.45 -28.17 15.75
C GLY A 500 0.12 -28.44 17.15
N GLU A 501 0.96 -27.54 17.66
CA GLU A 501 1.59 -27.62 18.97
C GLU A 501 1.01 -26.60 19.96
N GLU A 502 1.26 -26.79 21.26
CA GLU A 502 0.75 -25.90 22.30
C GLU A 502 1.65 -24.67 22.48
N GLY A 503 1.19 -23.51 22.02
CA GLY A 503 1.97 -22.27 22.01
C GLY A 503 2.43 -21.80 23.40
N ALA A 504 1.66 -22.08 24.45
CA ALA A 504 2.03 -21.69 25.82
C ALA A 504 3.28 -22.42 26.32
N ILE A 505 3.41 -23.71 26.01
CA ILE A 505 4.56 -24.54 26.41
C ILE A 505 5.82 -24.06 25.69
N VAL A 506 5.71 -23.82 24.38
CA VAL A 506 6.84 -23.36 23.57
C VAL A 506 7.35 -21.99 24.01
N VAL A 507 6.43 -21.03 24.27
CA VAL A 507 6.80 -19.70 24.81
C VAL A 507 7.52 -19.85 26.15
N GLY A 508 7.03 -20.69 27.06
CA GLY A 508 7.66 -20.95 28.36
C GLY A 508 9.12 -21.41 28.19
N ARG A 509 9.33 -22.42 27.35
CA ARG A 509 10.67 -23.00 27.09
C ARG A 509 11.64 -22.00 26.46
N ILE A 510 11.16 -21.15 25.52
CA ILE A 510 12.01 -20.13 24.92
C ILE A 510 12.40 -19.06 25.95
N ARG A 511 11.50 -18.66 26.84
CA ARG A 511 11.79 -17.66 27.89
C ARG A 511 12.83 -18.12 28.90
N GLU A 512 12.94 -19.40 29.18
CA GLU A 512 13.95 -19.97 30.07
C GLU A 512 15.36 -19.87 29.50
N SER A 513 15.51 -19.86 28.16
CA SER A 513 16.81 -19.74 27.49
C SER A 513 17.32 -18.31 27.53
N LYS A 514 18.63 -18.15 27.86
CA LYS A 514 19.34 -16.88 27.81
C LYS A 514 19.84 -16.50 26.43
N ASP A 515 19.87 -17.46 25.50
CA ASP A 515 20.27 -17.21 24.11
C ASP A 515 19.17 -16.44 23.39
N MET A 516 19.48 -15.28 22.87
CA MET A 516 18.54 -14.38 22.19
C MET A 516 18.04 -14.93 20.85
N ALA A 517 18.83 -15.81 20.20
CA ALA A 517 18.49 -16.45 18.93
C ALA A 517 17.79 -17.80 19.10
N PHE A 518 17.78 -18.37 20.31
CA PHE A 518 17.10 -19.63 20.58
C PHE A 518 15.59 -19.52 20.44
N GLY A 519 15.02 -20.37 19.60
CA GLY A 519 13.58 -20.39 19.32
C GLY A 519 13.11 -21.75 18.83
N TYR A 520 11.83 -21.80 18.44
CA TYR A 520 11.17 -22.98 17.89
C TYR A 520 11.00 -22.82 16.37
N ASN A 521 11.62 -23.72 15.62
CA ASN A 521 11.43 -23.80 14.18
C ASN A 521 10.15 -24.59 13.87
N ALA A 522 9.06 -23.89 13.57
CA ALA A 522 7.75 -24.52 13.33
C ALA A 522 7.72 -25.37 12.04
N GLN A 523 8.69 -25.23 11.14
CA GLN A 523 8.83 -26.07 9.94
C GLN A 523 9.32 -27.47 10.31
N THR A 524 10.39 -27.54 11.11
CA THR A 524 11.03 -28.82 11.50
C THR A 524 10.46 -29.42 12.77
N GLY A 525 9.87 -28.60 13.67
CA GLY A 525 9.42 -29.01 14.98
C GLY A 525 10.51 -29.00 16.04
N GLU A 526 11.67 -28.39 15.77
CA GLU A 526 12.83 -28.42 16.65
C GLU A 526 13.12 -27.08 17.32
N PHE A 527 13.80 -27.15 18.48
CA PHE A 527 14.31 -25.96 19.18
C PHE A 527 15.78 -25.76 18.83
N GLU A 528 16.11 -24.62 18.21
CA GLU A 528 17.44 -24.35 17.71
C GLU A 528 17.76 -22.84 17.69
N ASP A 529 19.01 -22.49 17.29
CA ASP A 529 19.40 -21.12 16.98
C ASP A 529 18.76 -20.73 15.64
N LEU A 530 17.70 -19.93 15.68
CA LEU A 530 16.92 -19.56 14.50
C LEU A 530 17.73 -18.74 13.48
N VAL A 531 18.71 -17.95 13.94
CA VAL A 531 19.56 -17.17 13.03
C VAL A 531 20.46 -18.09 12.22
N LYS A 532 21.04 -19.13 12.85
CA LYS A 532 21.83 -20.13 12.15
C LYS A 532 20.99 -21.03 11.25
N ALA A 533 19.77 -21.35 11.68
CA ALA A 533 18.81 -22.11 10.88
C ALA A 533 18.23 -21.32 9.69
N GLY A 534 18.51 -20.02 9.60
CA GLY A 534 18.00 -19.15 8.54
C GLY A 534 16.56 -18.68 8.76
N VAL A 535 15.97 -18.94 9.94
CA VAL A 535 14.63 -18.45 10.31
C VAL A 535 14.78 -17.04 10.88
N ILE A 536 14.72 -16.05 10.00
CA ILE A 536 15.01 -14.65 10.29
C ILE A 536 13.92 -13.73 9.73
N ASP A 537 13.59 -12.68 10.47
CA ASP A 537 12.60 -11.67 10.07
C ASP A 537 13.28 -10.31 9.86
N PRO A 538 12.80 -9.47 8.91
CA PRO A 538 13.28 -8.11 8.78
C PRO A 538 12.90 -7.27 10.02
N THR A 539 13.86 -6.51 10.55
CA THR A 539 13.65 -5.64 11.71
C THR A 539 12.55 -4.60 11.45
N LYS A 540 12.55 -3.99 10.26
CA LYS A 540 11.55 -3.01 9.81
C LYS A 540 10.13 -3.59 9.83
N VAL A 541 9.95 -4.82 9.34
CA VAL A 541 8.66 -5.52 9.31
C VAL A 541 8.13 -5.74 10.73
N THR A 542 8.95 -6.33 11.60
CA THR A 542 8.58 -6.62 13.01
C THR A 542 8.26 -5.33 13.78
N ARG A 543 9.05 -4.27 13.58
CA ARG A 543 8.87 -2.97 14.19
C ARG A 543 7.56 -2.30 13.74
N THR A 544 7.35 -2.22 12.44
CA THR A 544 6.17 -1.57 11.85
C THR A 544 4.88 -2.29 12.25
N ALA A 545 4.90 -3.62 12.28
CA ALA A 545 3.76 -4.42 12.72
C ALA A 545 3.34 -4.05 14.16
N LEU A 546 4.28 -3.97 15.10
CA LEU A 546 3.98 -3.61 16.50
C LEU A 546 3.55 -2.15 16.64
N GLN A 547 4.19 -1.22 15.91
CA GLN A 547 3.85 0.21 15.94
C GLN A 547 2.41 0.45 15.45
N ASN A 548 2.03 -0.10 14.30
CA ASN A 548 0.70 0.08 13.72
C ASN A 548 -0.36 -0.61 14.59
N ALA A 549 -0.10 -1.83 15.05
CA ALA A 549 -0.99 -2.55 15.95
C ALA A 549 -1.22 -1.78 17.26
N GLY A 550 -0.16 -1.30 17.90
CA GLY A 550 -0.24 -0.54 19.14
C GLY A 550 -0.96 0.79 18.98
N SER A 551 -0.71 1.51 17.89
CA SER A 551 -1.34 2.80 17.58
C SER A 551 -2.86 2.66 17.43
N ILE A 552 -3.32 1.77 16.53
CA ILE A 552 -4.74 1.60 16.24
C ILE A 552 -5.48 0.95 17.43
N ALA A 553 -4.91 -0.10 18.04
CA ALA A 553 -5.55 -0.75 19.18
C ALA A 553 -5.69 0.21 20.37
N ALA A 554 -4.68 1.04 20.66
CA ALA A 554 -4.75 2.05 21.71
C ALA A 554 -5.80 3.13 21.42
N LEU A 555 -5.97 3.51 20.14
CA LEU A 555 -7.01 4.44 19.72
C LEU A 555 -8.42 3.83 19.92
N MET A 556 -8.62 2.59 19.49
CA MET A 556 -9.88 1.86 19.67
C MET A 556 -10.26 1.72 21.16
N LEU A 557 -9.30 1.53 22.06
CA LEU A 557 -9.57 1.42 23.51
C LEU A 557 -10.11 2.72 24.10
N THR A 558 -9.78 3.88 23.53
CA THR A 558 -10.28 5.19 23.99
C THR A 558 -11.64 5.57 23.39
N THR A 559 -12.21 4.71 22.54
CA THR A 559 -13.52 4.96 21.92
C THR A 559 -14.63 4.69 22.93
N GLU A 560 -15.57 5.65 23.06
CA GLU A 560 -16.73 5.57 23.95
C GLU A 560 -18.05 5.46 23.18
N ALA A 561 -18.09 5.97 21.95
CA ALA A 561 -19.30 5.93 21.15
C ALA A 561 -19.00 5.50 19.71
N LEU A 562 -19.90 4.74 19.11
CA LEU A 562 -19.95 4.43 17.69
C LEU A 562 -21.11 5.15 17.03
N VAL A 563 -20.86 5.73 15.86
CA VAL A 563 -21.85 6.41 15.04
C VAL A 563 -21.84 5.76 13.65
N CYS A 564 -22.91 5.09 13.28
CA CYS A 564 -23.04 4.41 11.99
C CYS A 564 -24.36 4.74 11.31
N ASP A 565 -24.44 4.50 10.02
CA ASP A 565 -25.68 4.60 9.26
C ASP A 565 -26.64 3.48 9.66
N ILE A 566 -27.93 3.79 9.75
CA ILE A 566 -28.97 2.76 9.96
C ILE A 566 -29.10 2.03 8.63
N PRO A 567 -28.96 0.70 8.60
CA PRO A 567 -29.16 -0.08 7.37
C PRO A 567 -30.57 0.15 6.83
N GLU A 568 -30.70 0.52 5.57
CA GLU A 568 -32.01 0.57 4.91
C GLU A 568 -32.63 -0.82 4.99
N LYS A 569 -33.84 -0.89 5.58
CA LYS A 569 -34.67 -2.08 5.42
C LYS A 569 -35.01 -2.17 3.94
N ASN A 570 -34.48 -3.16 3.25
CA ASN A 570 -34.93 -3.51 1.93
C ASN A 570 -36.47 -3.62 1.98
N SER A 571 -37.16 -2.56 1.58
CA SER A 571 -38.58 -2.64 1.27
C SER A 571 -38.66 -3.55 0.04
N GLU A 572 -39.06 -4.80 0.25
CA GLU A 572 -39.48 -5.65 -0.85
C GLU A 572 -40.43 -4.80 -1.68
N ALA A 573 -40.05 -4.53 -2.93
CA ALA A 573 -40.89 -3.82 -3.88
C ALA A 573 -42.23 -4.56 -3.91
N PRO A 574 -43.37 -3.87 -3.70
CA PRO A 574 -44.66 -4.53 -3.78
C PRO A 574 -44.80 -5.12 -5.18
N MET A 575 -44.96 -6.44 -5.24
CA MET A 575 -45.27 -7.13 -6.50
C MET A 575 -46.46 -6.40 -7.13
N PRO A 576 -46.40 -6.06 -8.45
CA PRO A 576 -47.53 -5.53 -9.15
C PRO A 576 -48.64 -6.58 -9.08
N GLY A 577 -49.73 -6.24 -8.36
CA GLY A 577 -50.89 -7.09 -8.19
C GLY A 577 -51.40 -7.53 -9.54
N GLY A 578 -51.44 -8.86 -9.77
CA GLY A 578 -52.01 -9.46 -10.93
C GLY A 578 -53.47 -9.06 -11.03
N HIS A 579 -53.82 -8.25 -12.04
CA HIS A 579 -55.20 -8.08 -12.45
C HIS A 579 -55.69 -9.41 -13.02
N GLY A 580 -56.52 -10.09 -12.21
CA GLY A 580 -57.40 -11.12 -12.70
C GLY A 580 -58.42 -10.46 -13.65
N GLY A 581 -58.28 -10.82 -14.93
CA GLY A 581 -59.30 -10.56 -15.95
C GLY A 581 -59.87 -11.88 -16.40
N GLY A 582 -61.04 -12.22 -15.89
CA GLY A 582 -61.80 -13.34 -16.33
C GLY A 582 -62.47 -13.12 -17.67
N GLY A 583 -62.74 -14.19 -18.37
CA GLY A 583 -64.00 -14.32 -19.02
C GLY A 583 -64.03 -14.52 -20.53
N MET A 584 -64.53 -15.69 -20.92
CA MET A 584 -65.38 -16.00 -22.07
C MET A 584 -64.69 -16.06 -23.44
N GLY A 585 -64.62 -17.23 -24.08
CA GLY A 585 -65.74 -17.99 -24.55
C GLY A 585 -65.72 -18.03 -26.07
N GLY A 586 -65.78 -19.19 -26.64
CA GLY A 586 -66.42 -19.44 -27.92
C GLY A 586 -65.58 -19.77 -29.12
N MET A 587 -65.62 -21.04 -29.43
CA MET A 587 -65.98 -21.59 -30.76
C MET A 587 -65.19 -21.11 -32.01
N TYR A 588 -64.43 -21.94 -32.57
CA TYR A 588 -64.55 -22.89 -33.67
C TYR A 588 -63.21 -23.60 -33.91
#